data_e271e44acb624665a71f3b2d9f2bb0de
#
_entry.id   e271e44acb624665a71f3b2d9f2bb0de
#
_cell.length_a   1.000
_cell.length_b   1.000
_cell.length_c   1.000
_cell.angle_alpha   90.00
_cell.angle_beta   90.00
_cell.angle_gamma   90.00
#
_symmetry.space_group_name_H-M   'P 1'
#
loop_
_entity.id
_entity.type
_entity.pdbx_description
1 polymer ?
#
loop_
_entity_poly.entity_id
_entity_poly.type
_entity_poly.pdbx_seq_one_letter_code
_entity_poly.pdbx_strand_id
1 'polypeptide(L)'
;MRRVVQYRKPEMEDLEETVKLLFKFREEFGNLFPEADLNKVAETVEQHYHYGLIHNAYSNEKLIGSIGAIPSQWWFSPKKFISETWFYVLPKHRNYATARKLLVELKQYAENRTVLLPVSTGFDKPLLYKRLKFKNMGTIWRYN
;
A
#
# COMPACT_ATOMS: atom_id res chain seq x y z
N MET A 1 -24.28 -10.52 -12.50
CA MET A 1 -23.39 -9.53 -13.12
C MET A 1 -22.02 -9.53 -12.50
N ARG A 2 -20.98 -9.69 -13.28
CA ARG A 2 -19.61 -9.59 -12.77
C ARG A 2 -19.27 -8.14 -12.46
N ARG A 3 -18.78 -7.88 -11.26
CA ARG A 3 -18.20 -6.58 -10.94
C ARG A 3 -16.84 -6.47 -11.61
N VAL A 4 -16.66 -5.43 -12.41
CA VAL A 4 -15.36 -5.15 -13.04
C VAL A 4 -14.60 -4.24 -12.12
N VAL A 5 -13.41 -4.68 -11.67
CA VAL A 5 -12.50 -3.87 -10.89
C VAL A 5 -11.45 -3.29 -11.82
N GLN A 6 -11.31 -1.99 -11.80
CA GLN A 6 -10.27 -1.30 -12.55
C GLN A 6 -9.09 -1.00 -11.65
N TYR A 7 -7.88 -1.20 -12.18
CA TYR A 7 -6.63 -0.96 -11.47
C TYR A 7 -5.87 0.11 -12.22
N ARG A 8 -5.62 1.24 -11.59
CA ARG A 8 -4.94 2.35 -12.24
C ARG A 8 -4.29 3.30 -11.24
N LYS A 9 -3.37 4.09 -11.74
CA LYS A 9 -2.82 5.19 -10.96
C LYS A 9 -3.89 6.27 -10.81
N PRO A 10 -3.99 6.93 -9.65
CA PRO A 10 -4.92 8.05 -9.50
C PRO A 10 -4.43 9.27 -10.27
N GLU A 11 -5.37 10.08 -10.72
CA GLU A 11 -5.06 11.43 -11.18
C GLU A 11 -4.92 12.37 -9.96
N MET A 12 -4.34 13.53 -10.16
CA MET A 12 -4.12 14.50 -9.07
C MET A 12 -5.42 14.80 -8.32
N GLU A 13 -6.51 14.98 -9.03
CA GLU A 13 -7.83 15.29 -8.45
C GLU A 13 -8.44 14.11 -7.69
N ASP A 14 -7.92 12.90 -7.87
CA ASP A 14 -8.40 11.71 -7.17
C ASP A 14 -7.66 11.46 -5.84
N LEU A 15 -6.65 12.23 -5.52
CA LEU A 15 -5.82 11.98 -4.33
C LEU A 15 -6.60 12.12 -3.02
N GLU A 16 -7.62 12.97 -2.99
CA GLU A 16 -8.46 13.13 -1.81
C GLU A 16 -9.16 11.83 -1.43
N GLU A 17 -9.63 11.07 -2.41
CA GLU A 17 -10.25 9.75 -2.16
C GLU A 17 -9.25 8.77 -1.56
N THR A 18 -8.00 8.79 -2.05
CA THR A 18 -6.94 7.96 -1.51
C THR A 18 -6.67 8.32 -0.05
N VAL A 19 -6.60 9.61 0.27
CA VAL A 19 -6.43 10.08 1.66
C VAL A 19 -7.57 9.54 2.55
N LYS A 20 -8.81 9.65 2.09
CA LYS A 20 -9.98 9.15 2.84
C LYS A 20 -9.91 7.64 3.06
N LEU A 21 -9.49 6.89 2.05
CA LEU A 21 -9.32 5.44 2.17
C LEU A 21 -8.28 5.11 3.25
N LEU A 22 -7.18 5.84 3.29
CA LEU A 22 -6.12 5.60 4.27
C LEU A 22 -6.57 5.94 5.70
N PHE A 23 -7.47 6.90 5.88
CA PHE A 23 -8.10 7.13 7.18
C PHE A 23 -8.93 5.93 7.62
N LYS A 24 -9.71 5.33 6.72
CA LYS A 24 -10.45 4.09 7.03
C LYS A 24 -9.51 2.96 7.40
N PHE A 25 -8.36 2.86 6.73
CA PHE A 25 -7.33 1.88 7.06
C PHE A 25 -6.85 2.08 8.50
N ARG A 26 -6.55 3.33 8.87
CA ARG A 26 -6.07 3.63 10.22
C ARG A 26 -7.14 3.40 11.29
N GLU A 27 -8.40 3.69 10.99
CA GLU A 27 -9.50 3.38 11.89
C GLU A 27 -9.61 1.88 12.16
N GLU A 28 -9.49 1.06 11.13
CA GLU A 28 -9.60 -0.39 11.25
C GLU A 28 -8.45 -1.00 12.07
N PHE A 29 -7.22 -0.50 11.91
CA PHE A 29 -6.02 -1.10 12.49
C PHE A 29 -5.28 -0.16 13.45
N GLY A 30 -5.94 0.85 13.97
CA GLY A 30 -5.30 1.96 14.67
C GLY A 30 -4.94 1.75 16.13
N ASN A 31 -5.38 0.67 16.77
CA ASN A 31 -5.32 0.51 18.24
C ASN A 31 -3.91 0.59 18.83
N LEU A 32 -2.88 0.25 18.07
CA LEU A 32 -1.50 0.20 18.57
C LEU A 32 -0.64 1.36 18.06
N PHE A 33 -1.23 2.32 17.36
CA PHE A 33 -0.49 3.38 16.68
C PHE A 33 -1.10 4.75 16.97
N PRO A 34 -0.34 5.83 16.79
CA PRO A 34 -0.89 7.19 16.92
C PRO A 34 -2.07 7.42 15.97
N GLU A 35 -2.93 8.36 16.34
CA GLU A 35 -4.02 8.78 15.48
C GLU A 35 -3.50 9.34 14.17
N ALA A 36 -4.25 9.12 13.09
CA ALA A 36 -3.89 9.65 11.79
C ALA A 36 -4.14 11.16 11.76
N ASP A 37 -3.16 11.90 11.26
CA ASP A 37 -3.24 13.35 11.07
C ASP A 37 -3.54 13.63 9.59
N LEU A 38 -4.58 14.43 9.33
CA LEU A 38 -5.03 14.70 7.98
C LEU A 38 -3.94 15.32 7.10
N ASN A 39 -3.26 16.33 7.62
CA ASN A 39 -2.21 17.01 6.85
C ASN A 39 -1.06 16.07 6.55
N LYS A 40 -0.70 15.22 7.52
CA LYS A 40 0.40 14.26 7.34
C LYS A 40 0.06 13.20 6.30
N VAL A 41 -1.15 12.66 6.35
CA VAL A 41 -1.60 11.67 5.36
C VAL A 41 -1.64 12.30 3.96
N ALA A 42 -2.22 13.49 3.85
CA ALA A 42 -2.30 14.18 2.56
C ALA A 42 -0.92 14.49 1.98
N GLU A 43 0.01 14.95 2.81
CA GLU A 43 1.40 15.21 2.40
C GLU A 43 2.09 13.92 1.94
N THR A 44 1.89 12.82 2.65
CA THR A 44 2.46 11.53 2.31
C THR A 44 1.92 11.03 0.96
N VAL A 45 0.62 11.14 0.75
CA VAL A 45 -0.02 10.73 -0.51
C VAL A 45 0.52 11.57 -1.67
N GLU A 46 0.61 12.88 -1.50
CA GLU A 46 1.14 13.76 -2.54
C GLU A 46 2.60 13.44 -2.86
N GLN A 47 3.41 13.17 -1.84
CA GLN A 47 4.80 12.77 -2.03
C GLN A 47 4.91 11.48 -2.85
N HIS A 48 4.07 10.50 -2.55
CA HIS A 48 4.05 9.24 -3.30
C HIS A 48 3.57 9.44 -4.73
N TYR A 49 2.62 10.35 -4.93
CA TYR A 49 2.15 10.67 -6.26
C TYR A 49 3.28 11.22 -7.15
N HIS A 50 4.10 12.11 -6.60
CA HIS A 50 5.19 12.74 -7.38
C HIS A 50 6.45 11.89 -7.47
N TYR A 51 6.80 11.14 -6.42
CA TYR A 51 8.12 10.52 -6.31
C TYR A 51 8.10 9.00 -6.13
N GLY A 52 6.95 8.41 -6.04
CA GLY A 52 6.81 6.98 -5.80
C GLY A 52 5.73 6.34 -6.64
N LEU A 53 5.09 5.35 -6.05
CA LEU A 53 3.98 4.63 -6.66
C LEU A 53 2.73 4.81 -5.84
N ILE A 54 1.62 5.13 -6.50
CA ILE A 54 0.28 4.88 -5.98
C ILE A 54 -0.45 4.07 -7.05
N HIS A 55 -0.98 2.92 -6.68
CA HIS A 55 -1.82 2.13 -7.56
C HIS A 55 -3.11 1.80 -6.84
N ASN A 56 -4.22 2.11 -7.47
CA ASN A 56 -5.55 2.05 -6.86
C ASN A 56 -6.44 1.02 -7.56
N ALA A 57 -7.35 0.44 -6.79
CA ALA A 57 -8.40 -0.45 -7.29
C ALA A 57 -9.76 0.24 -7.15
N TYR A 58 -10.54 0.26 -8.22
CA TYR A 58 -11.85 0.91 -8.28
C TYR A 58 -12.90 -0.11 -8.70
N SER A 59 -14.01 -0.13 -7.98
CA SER A 59 -15.20 -0.92 -8.33
C SER A 59 -16.35 0.05 -8.56
N ASN A 60 -16.93 0.05 -9.78
CA ASN A 60 -17.97 1.01 -10.16
C ASN A 60 -17.53 2.46 -9.88
N GLU A 61 -16.30 2.78 -10.27
CA GLU A 61 -15.67 4.09 -10.08
C GLU A 61 -15.44 4.50 -8.63
N LYS A 62 -15.74 3.60 -7.68
CA LYS A 62 -15.49 3.83 -6.26
C LYS A 62 -14.14 3.22 -5.86
N LEU A 63 -13.33 3.97 -5.14
CA LEU A 63 -12.04 3.49 -4.65
C LEU A 63 -12.25 2.43 -3.56
N ILE A 64 -11.72 1.24 -3.79
CA ILE A 64 -11.88 0.09 -2.88
C ILE A 64 -10.56 -0.41 -2.30
N GLY A 65 -9.44 -0.04 -2.88
CA GLY A 65 -8.13 -0.48 -2.40
C GLY A 65 -7.01 0.35 -2.97
N SER A 66 -5.86 0.30 -2.32
CA SER A 66 -4.70 1.08 -2.73
C SER A 66 -3.42 0.45 -2.22
N ILE A 67 -2.37 0.57 -3.00
CA ILE A 67 -1.01 0.30 -2.56
C ILE A 67 -0.14 1.51 -2.87
N GLY A 68 0.69 1.89 -1.90
CA GLY A 68 1.62 2.99 -2.04
C GLY A 68 3.02 2.56 -1.65
N ALA A 69 4.00 3.01 -2.41
CA ALA A 69 5.39 2.67 -2.18
C ALA A 69 6.29 3.81 -2.63
N ILE A 70 7.49 3.84 -2.08
CA ILE A 70 8.45 4.90 -2.38
C ILE A 70 9.86 4.32 -2.44
N PRO A 71 10.72 4.79 -3.34
CA PRO A 71 12.12 4.42 -3.31
C PRO A 71 12.79 4.90 -2.03
N SER A 72 13.56 4.03 -1.41
CA SER A 72 14.32 4.31 -0.20
C SER A 72 15.76 3.85 -0.39
N GLN A 73 16.62 4.28 0.49
CA GLN A 73 18.03 3.90 0.44
C GLN A 73 18.40 3.18 1.72
N TRP A 74 19.20 2.11 1.60
CA TRP A 74 19.73 1.40 2.76
C TRP A 74 20.63 2.36 3.56
N TRP A 75 20.57 2.26 4.90
CA TRP A 75 21.42 3.12 5.72
C TRP A 75 22.91 2.81 5.54
N PHE A 76 23.23 1.61 5.02
CA PHE A 76 24.60 1.13 4.85
C PHE A 76 25.03 1.03 3.38
N SER A 77 24.20 1.41 2.43
CA SER A 77 24.50 1.25 1.00
C SER A 77 23.81 2.35 0.18
N PRO A 78 24.46 2.85 -0.87
CA PRO A 78 23.80 3.80 -1.77
C PRO A 78 22.73 3.18 -2.66
N LYS A 79 22.63 1.85 -2.70
CA LYS A 79 21.58 1.19 -3.48
C LYS A 79 20.21 1.53 -2.95
N LYS A 80 19.26 1.62 -3.87
CA LYS A 80 17.87 1.89 -3.52
C LYS A 80 17.05 0.62 -3.53
N PHE A 81 16.03 0.59 -2.69
CA PHE A 81 15.00 -0.43 -2.67
C PHE A 81 13.64 0.26 -2.66
N ILE A 82 12.60 -0.50 -2.92
CA ILE A 82 11.23 0.00 -2.90
C ILE A 82 10.59 -0.43 -1.58
N SER A 83 10.11 0.56 -0.82
CA SER A 83 9.44 0.30 0.45
C SER A 83 7.95 0.55 0.30
N GLU A 84 7.14 -0.46 0.60
CA GLU A 84 5.70 -0.31 0.68
C GLU A 84 5.38 0.58 1.88
N THR A 85 4.53 1.59 1.68
CA THR A 85 4.08 2.49 2.72
C THR A 85 2.70 2.10 3.21
N TRP A 86 1.79 1.78 2.27
CA TRP A 86 0.47 1.29 2.62
C TRP A 86 0.03 0.23 1.62
N PHE A 87 -0.77 -0.70 2.12
CA PHE A 87 -1.44 -1.73 1.32
C PHE A 87 -2.75 -2.03 2.02
N TYR A 88 -3.85 -1.69 1.39
CA TYR A 88 -5.15 -1.80 2.03
C TYR A 88 -6.25 -2.04 1.02
N VAL A 89 -7.20 -2.90 1.36
CA VAL A 89 -8.43 -3.14 0.61
C VAL A 89 -9.59 -3.08 1.59
N LEU A 90 -10.67 -2.40 1.20
CA LEU A 90 -11.86 -2.32 2.04
C LEU A 90 -12.40 -3.71 2.37
N PRO A 91 -12.93 -3.94 3.60
CA PRO A 91 -13.37 -5.27 4.02
C PRO A 91 -14.31 -5.98 3.05
N LYS A 92 -15.26 -5.25 2.47
CA LYS A 92 -16.23 -5.84 1.53
C LYS A 92 -15.63 -6.30 0.21
N HIS A 93 -14.42 -5.85 -0.10
CA HIS A 93 -13.76 -6.11 -1.37
C HIS A 93 -12.47 -6.92 -1.22
N ARG A 94 -12.22 -7.46 -0.02
CA ARG A 94 -11.05 -8.28 0.26
C ARG A 94 -11.20 -9.63 -0.39
N ASN A 95 -10.49 -9.82 -1.47
CA ASN A 95 -10.38 -11.11 -2.14
C ASN A 95 -8.97 -11.25 -2.68
N TYR A 96 -8.64 -12.49 -3.05
CA TYR A 96 -7.31 -12.82 -3.55
C TYR A 96 -6.94 -12.00 -4.79
N ALA A 97 -7.88 -11.86 -5.71
CA ALA A 97 -7.61 -11.21 -6.99
C ALA A 97 -7.22 -9.73 -6.83
N THR A 98 -7.97 -8.99 -6.01
CA THR A 98 -7.69 -7.55 -5.79
C THR A 98 -6.35 -7.35 -5.10
N ALA A 99 -6.13 -8.08 -4.01
CA ALA A 99 -4.87 -7.95 -3.24
C ALA A 99 -3.67 -8.36 -4.11
N ARG A 100 -3.80 -9.47 -4.85
CA ARG A 100 -2.75 -9.95 -5.74
C ARG A 100 -2.40 -8.92 -6.82
N LYS A 101 -3.42 -8.35 -7.45
CA LYS A 101 -3.20 -7.39 -8.53
C LYS A 101 -2.43 -6.16 -8.04
N LEU A 102 -2.78 -5.65 -6.87
CA LEU A 102 -2.07 -4.51 -6.29
C LEU A 102 -0.60 -4.85 -6.01
N LEU A 103 -0.33 -6.03 -5.44
CA LEU A 103 1.04 -6.46 -5.17
C LEU A 103 1.83 -6.71 -6.45
N VAL A 104 1.20 -7.26 -7.47
CA VAL A 104 1.84 -7.45 -8.78
C VAL A 104 2.26 -6.11 -9.37
N GLU A 105 1.41 -5.09 -9.27
CA GLU A 105 1.76 -3.75 -9.74
C GLU A 105 2.95 -3.18 -8.98
N LEU A 106 3.04 -3.43 -7.69
CA LEU A 106 4.21 -3.03 -6.90
C LEU A 106 5.48 -3.72 -7.40
N LYS A 107 5.42 -5.02 -7.66
CA LYS A 107 6.56 -5.77 -8.19
C LYS A 107 6.99 -5.25 -9.56
N GLN A 108 6.05 -4.94 -10.43
CA GLN A 108 6.34 -4.38 -11.75
C GLN A 108 7.00 -3.00 -11.65
N TYR A 109 6.50 -2.16 -10.77
CA TYR A 109 7.11 -0.85 -10.51
C TYR A 109 8.56 -0.98 -10.04
N ALA A 110 8.81 -1.93 -9.16
CA ALA A 110 10.15 -2.15 -8.61
C ALA A 110 11.14 -2.67 -9.65
N GLU A 111 10.66 -3.35 -10.69
CA GLU A 111 11.49 -4.02 -11.69
C GLU A 111 12.41 -5.03 -11.02
N ASN A 112 13.75 -4.80 -11.06
CA ASN A 112 14.72 -5.69 -10.44
C ASN A 112 15.21 -5.20 -9.07
N ARG A 113 14.64 -4.11 -8.55
CA ARG A 113 15.00 -3.59 -7.22
C ARG A 113 14.34 -4.43 -6.13
N THR A 114 14.98 -4.51 -4.99
CA THR A 114 14.39 -5.16 -3.82
C THR A 114 13.13 -4.43 -3.39
N VAL A 115 12.11 -5.19 -3.01
CA VAL A 115 10.86 -4.66 -2.44
C VAL A 115 10.75 -5.12 -1.00
N LEU A 116 10.50 -4.20 -0.09
CA LEU A 116 10.21 -4.52 1.30
C LEU A 116 8.74 -4.23 1.61
N LEU A 117 8.10 -5.19 2.25
CA LEU A 117 6.72 -5.07 2.76
C LEU A 117 6.79 -5.07 4.29
N PRO A 118 6.89 -3.88 4.93
CA PRO A 118 7.03 -3.85 6.39
C PRO A 118 5.81 -4.33 7.17
N VAL A 119 4.62 -4.31 6.59
CA VAL A 119 3.33 -4.77 7.15
C VAL A 119 3.10 -4.42 8.62
N SER A 120 3.79 -3.41 9.12
CA SER A 120 3.72 -3.00 10.51
C SER A 120 2.42 -2.28 10.87
N THR A 121 1.61 -1.94 9.89
CA THR A 121 0.41 -1.14 10.07
C THR A 121 -0.88 -1.98 10.16
N GLY A 122 -0.78 -3.31 10.03
CA GLY A 122 -1.89 -4.21 10.37
C GLY A 122 -2.46 -5.05 9.23
N PHE A 123 -2.48 -4.55 8.00
CA PHE A 123 -3.02 -5.31 6.87
C PHE A 123 -1.95 -6.25 6.33
N ASP A 124 -2.08 -7.54 6.66
CA ASP A 124 -1.06 -8.56 6.38
C ASP A 124 -1.68 -9.75 5.63
N LYS A 125 -1.02 -10.22 4.58
CA LYS A 125 -1.47 -11.32 3.73
C LYS A 125 -0.33 -12.32 3.48
N PRO A 126 0.16 -13.01 4.52
CA PRO A 126 1.38 -13.83 4.40
C PRO A 126 1.30 -14.93 3.35
N LEU A 127 0.15 -15.59 3.18
CA LEU A 127 0.00 -16.63 2.15
C LEU A 127 0.14 -16.06 0.74
N LEU A 128 -0.42 -14.88 0.52
CA LEU A 128 -0.30 -14.20 -0.77
C LEU A 128 1.15 -13.78 -1.03
N TYR A 129 1.84 -13.25 -0.02
CA TYR A 129 3.24 -12.85 -0.17
C TYR A 129 4.10 -14.04 -0.58
N LYS A 130 3.91 -15.20 0.06
CA LYS A 130 4.64 -16.41 -0.29
C LYS A 130 4.38 -16.85 -1.73
N ARG A 131 3.13 -16.80 -2.17
CA ARG A 131 2.77 -17.14 -3.56
C ARG A 131 3.42 -16.23 -4.57
N LEU A 132 3.63 -14.95 -4.22
CA LEU A 132 4.29 -13.97 -5.07
C LEU A 132 5.81 -13.95 -4.89
N LYS A 133 6.37 -14.96 -4.18
CA LYS A 133 7.81 -15.16 -3.99
C LYS A 133 8.47 -14.15 -3.06
N PHE A 134 7.71 -13.53 -2.18
CA PHE A 134 8.28 -12.75 -1.07
C PHE A 134 8.75 -13.69 0.03
N LYS A 135 9.84 -13.32 0.68
CA LYS A 135 10.40 -14.06 1.82
C LYS A 135 10.21 -13.26 3.10
N ASN A 136 9.84 -13.93 4.19
CA ASN A 136 9.79 -13.29 5.49
C ASN A 136 11.22 -13.03 5.98
N MET A 137 11.56 -11.76 6.23
CA MET A 137 12.91 -11.33 6.60
C MET A 137 13.05 -11.04 8.10
N GLY A 138 12.00 -11.23 8.89
CA GLY A 138 12.06 -10.98 10.32
C GLY A 138 10.79 -10.37 10.87
N THR A 139 10.87 -9.88 12.09
CA THR A 139 9.74 -9.28 12.81
C THR A 139 10.09 -7.90 13.32
N ILE A 140 9.05 -7.12 13.62
CA ILE A 140 9.19 -5.81 14.24
C ILE A 140 8.85 -5.95 15.72
N TRP A 141 9.72 -5.46 16.58
CA TRP A 141 9.53 -5.46 18.02
C TRP A 141 9.21 -4.05 18.48
N ARG A 142 8.27 -3.93 19.40
CA ARG A 142 7.82 -2.64 19.90
C ARG A 142 8.04 -2.52 21.39
N TYR A 143 8.50 -1.32 21.83
CA TYR A 143 8.51 -0.90 23.22
C TYR A 143 7.58 0.30 23.36
N ASN A 144 6.60 0.21 24.26
CA ASN A 144 5.50 1.19 24.42
C ASN A 144 4.54 1.23 23.24
#